data_00853bd08b71cbdc697ff098f895c21e
#
_entry.id   00853bd08b71cbdc697ff098f895c21e
#
_cell.length_a   1.000
_cell.length_b   1.000
_cell.length_c   1.000
_cell.angle_alpha   90.00
_cell.angle_beta   90.00
_cell.angle_gamma   90.00
#
_symmetry.space_group_name_H-M   'P 1'
#
loop_
_entity.id
_entity.type
_entity.pdbx_description
1 polymer ?
#
loop_
_entity_poly.entity_id
_entity_poly.type
_entity_poly.pdbx_seq_one_letter_code
_entity_poly.pdbx_strand_id
1 'polypeptide(L)'
;MAESTVKGFFDGLSEKLNANPEKIAGMACVYQFRVSDAAWNVELADGKAAVAEGEAPSPNCTVTMAEADFLDLVSGKLNGQMAFLTGKLKVAGDMGLALKLGSFIG
;
A
#
# COMPACT_ATOMS: atom_id res chain seq x y z
N MET A 1 -19.09 -1.47 -7.00
CA MET A 1 -18.91 -0.60 -7.70
C MET A 1 -17.97 0.36 -7.33
N ALA A 2 -18.22 1.24 -6.58
CA ALA A 2 -17.32 2.29 -6.26
C ALA A 2 -16.00 1.83 -5.72
N GLU A 3 -15.99 0.62 -5.26
CA GLU A 3 -14.78 0.04 -4.67
C GLU A 3 -13.63 -0.13 -5.61
N SER A 4 -13.87 0.04 -6.91
CA SER A 4 -12.79 -0.05 -7.88
C SER A 4 -11.92 1.21 -7.91
N THR A 5 -12.15 2.15 -7.00
CA THR A 5 -11.35 3.37 -6.96
C THR A 5 -10.23 3.23 -5.94
N VAL A 6 -9.17 4.02 -6.15
CA VAL A 6 -8.04 4.06 -5.21
C VAL A 6 -8.52 4.52 -3.84
N LYS A 7 -9.36 5.56 -3.80
CA LYS A 7 -9.90 6.05 -2.54
C LYS A 7 -10.70 4.97 -1.81
N GLY A 8 -11.53 4.23 -2.54
CA GLY A 8 -12.33 3.16 -1.94
C GLY A 8 -11.44 2.09 -1.32
N PHE A 9 -10.34 1.75 -1.98
CA PHE A 9 -9.41 0.78 -1.45
C PHE A 9 -8.79 1.26 -0.13
N PHE A 10 -8.29 2.50 -0.12
CA PHE A 10 -7.64 3.02 1.09
C PHE A 10 -8.63 3.27 2.21
N ASP A 11 -9.86 3.66 1.89
CA ASP A 11 -10.89 3.84 2.92
C ASP A 11 -11.17 2.53 3.66
N GLY A 12 -11.08 1.40 2.97
CA GLY A 12 -11.31 0.11 3.60
C GLY A 12 -10.05 -0.54 4.17
N LEU A 13 -8.88 -0.04 3.80
CA LEU A 13 -7.62 -0.69 4.17
C LEU A 13 -7.35 -0.65 5.66
N SER A 14 -7.55 0.50 6.31
CA SER A 14 -7.28 0.61 7.74
C SER A 14 -8.17 -0.33 8.54
N GLU A 15 -9.44 -0.45 8.14
CA GLU A 15 -10.38 -1.34 8.79
C GLU A 15 -9.96 -2.79 8.59
N LYS A 16 -9.57 -3.14 7.37
CA LYS A 16 -9.13 -4.49 7.05
C LYS A 16 -7.89 -4.87 7.85
N LEU A 17 -6.91 -3.99 7.93
CA LEU A 17 -5.67 -4.27 8.65
C LEU A 17 -5.90 -4.29 10.16
N ASN A 18 -6.74 -3.42 10.69
CA ASN A 18 -7.03 -3.41 12.12
C ASN A 18 -7.87 -4.61 12.54
N ALA A 19 -8.65 -5.18 11.62
CA ALA A 19 -9.40 -6.40 11.88
C ALA A 19 -8.49 -7.63 11.84
N ASN A 20 -7.31 -7.52 11.23
CA ASN A 20 -6.36 -8.63 11.10
C ASN A 20 -4.99 -8.18 11.60
N PRO A 21 -4.86 -7.87 12.90
CA PRO A 21 -3.60 -7.32 13.42
C PRO A 21 -2.41 -8.26 13.28
N GLU A 22 -2.66 -9.55 13.10
CA GLU A 22 -1.57 -10.50 12.90
C GLU A 22 -0.81 -10.24 11.59
N LYS A 23 -1.44 -9.58 10.61
CA LYS A 23 -0.78 -9.28 9.35
C LYS A 23 0.25 -8.17 9.49
N ILE A 24 0.08 -7.32 10.49
CA ILE A 24 0.96 -6.17 10.71
C ILE A 24 1.66 -6.23 12.07
N ALA A 25 1.57 -7.36 12.75
CA ALA A 25 2.19 -7.53 14.06
C ALA A 25 3.70 -7.36 13.94
N GLY A 26 4.27 -6.59 14.86
CA GLY A 26 5.71 -6.34 14.88
C GLY A 26 6.19 -5.32 13.86
N MET A 27 5.29 -4.75 13.06
CA MET A 27 5.67 -3.74 12.09
C MET A 27 5.51 -2.34 12.69
N ALA A 28 6.54 -1.52 12.52
CA ALA A 28 6.52 -0.13 12.94
C ALA A 28 7.15 0.67 11.81
N CYS A 29 6.34 1.08 10.85
CA CYS A 29 6.85 1.73 9.65
C CYS A 29 5.76 2.54 8.97
N VAL A 30 6.17 3.36 8.01
CA VAL A 30 5.27 4.19 7.24
C VAL A 30 5.46 3.87 5.77
N TYR A 31 4.37 3.48 5.10
CA TYR A 31 4.35 3.30 3.65
C TYR A 31 3.74 4.53 3.01
N GLN A 32 4.39 5.03 1.99
CA GLN A 32 3.87 6.12 1.18
C GLN A 32 3.46 5.56 -0.17
N PHE A 33 2.23 5.82 -0.58
CA PHE A 33 1.74 5.38 -1.88
C PHE A 33 1.52 6.60 -2.77
N ARG A 34 2.10 6.56 -3.95
CA ARG A 34 1.86 7.57 -4.98
C ARG A 34 1.19 6.87 -6.14
N VAL A 35 -0.11 7.13 -6.30
CA VAL A 35 -0.92 6.48 -7.32
C VAL A 35 -1.43 7.57 -8.25
N SER A 36 -0.81 7.69 -9.42
CA SER A 36 -1.06 8.77 -10.38
C SER A 36 -0.92 10.13 -9.69
N ASP A 37 -1.99 10.91 -9.59
CA ASP A 37 -1.96 12.22 -8.95
C ASP A 37 -2.29 12.20 -7.46
N ALA A 38 -2.63 11.04 -6.94
CA ALA A 38 -3.04 10.90 -5.55
C ALA A 38 -1.89 10.37 -4.70
N ALA A 39 -1.85 10.79 -3.46
CA ALA A 39 -0.87 10.30 -2.49
C ALA A 39 -1.60 9.84 -1.23
N TRP A 40 -1.18 8.70 -0.71
CA TRP A 40 -1.76 8.12 0.51
C TRP A 40 -0.63 7.57 1.36
N ASN A 41 -0.82 7.57 2.66
CA ASN A 41 0.18 6.96 3.53
C ASN A 41 -0.49 6.01 4.52
N VAL A 42 0.23 4.97 4.89
CA VAL A 42 -0.21 3.97 5.83
C VAL A 42 0.84 3.86 6.91
N GLU A 43 0.48 4.23 8.13
CA GLU A 43 1.37 4.15 9.27
C GLU A 43 1.03 2.92 10.09
N LEU A 44 2.02 2.08 10.34
CA LEU A 44 1.84 0.85 11.11
C LEU A 44 2.62 0.97 12.41
N ALA A 45 1.92 0.78 13.53
CA ALA A 45 2.53 0.83 14.85
C ALA A 45 1.63 0.11 15.85
N ASP A 46 2.23 -0.64 16.76
CA ASP A 46 1.52 -1.29 17.86
C ASP A 46 0.35 -2.17 17.41
N GLY A 47 0.51 -2.82 16.26
CA GLY A 47 -0.52 -3.69 15.71
C GLY A 47 -1.72 -2.95 15.15
N LYS A 48 -1.56 -1.65 14.86
CA LYS A 48 -2.63 -0.82 14.31
C LYS A 48 -2.18 -0.16 13.03
N ALA A 49 -3.14 0.13 12.16
CA ALA A 49 -2.88 0.80 10.90
C ALA A 49 -3.67 2.10 10.84
N ALA A 50 -2.98 3.17 10.47
CA ALA A 50 -3.61 4.46 10.25
C ALA A 50 -3.38 4.85 8.79
N VAL A 51 -4.46 5.05 8.05
CA VAL A 51 -4.41 5.41 6.64
C VAL A 51 -4.89 6.85 6.48
N ALA A 52 -4.11 7.64 5.77
CA ALA A 52 -4.47 9.03 5.54
C ALA A 52 -4.11 9.43 4.11
N GLU A 53 -4.86 10.38 3.58
CA GLU A 53 -4.56 10.95 2.27
C GLU A 53 -3.45 11.99 2.43
N GLY A 54 -2.51 12.00 1.47
CA GLY A 54 -1.42 12.94 1.48
C GLY A 54 -0.07 12.26 1.63
N GLU A 55 0.98 13.04 1.67
CA GLU A 55 2.34 12.52 1.77
C GLU A 55 2.81 12.51 3.22
N ALA A 56 3.49 11.42 3.58
CA ALA A 56 4.09 11.33 4.90
C ALA A 56 5.41 12.09 4.90
N PRO A 57 5.77 12.71 6.04
CA PRO A 57 7.03 13.48 6.10
C PRO A 57 8.29 12.63 5.98
N SER A 58 8.26 11.40 6.47
CA SER A 58 9.44 10.54 6.45
C SER A 58 9.04 9.09 6.26
N PRO A 59 8.55 8.71 5.07
CA PRO A 59 8.14 7.33 4.87
C PRO A 59 9.35 6.39 4.82
N ASN A 60 9.15 5.19 5.34
CA ASN A 60 10.18 4.15 5.30
C ASN A 60 10.24 3.51 3.92
N CYS A 61 9.12 3.50 3.22
CA CYS A 61 9.02 2.90 1.90
C CYS A 61 8.01 3.70 1.08
N THR A 62 8.37 4.03 -0.16
CA THR A 62 7.49 4.74 -1.08
C THR A 62 7.22 3.86 -2.28
N VAL A 63 5.94 3.67 -2.59
CA VAL A 63 5.50 2.88 -3.73
C VAL A 63 4.81 3.80 -4.72
N THR A 64 5.27 3.77 -5.97
CA THR A 64 4.71 4.61 -7.02
C THR A 64 4.16 3.73 -8.14
N MET A 65 2.92 3.96 -8.51
CA MET A 65 2.24 3.21 -9.57
C MET A 65 1.26 4.10 -10.30
N ALA A 66 0.93 3.71 -11.54
CA ALA A 66 -0.20 4.31 -12.23
C ALA A 66 -1.50 3.77 -11.60
N GLU A 67 -2.55 4.56 -11.65
CA GLU A 67 -3.82 4.19 -11.04
C GLU A 67 -4.37 2.87 -11.59
N ALA A 68 -4.34 2.68 -12.89
CA ALA A 68 -4.84 1.46 -13.50
C ALA A 68 -4.06 0.23 -13.01
N ASP A 69 -2.73 0.36 -12.91
CA ASP A 69 -1.90 -0.74 -12.43
C ASP A 69 -2.16 -1.02 -10.95
N PHE A 70 -2.36 0.01 -10.16
CA PHE A 70 -2.64 -0.14 -8.74
C PHE A 70 -3.97 -0.88 -8.52
N LEU A 71 -4.99 -0.51 -9.26
CA LEU A 71 -6.29 -1.16 -9.16
C LEU A 71 -6.23 -2.62 -9.59
N ASP A 72 -5.44 -2.93 -10.62
CA ASP A 72 -5.23 -4.31 -11.03
C ASP A 72 -4.50 -5.09 -9.95
N LEU A 73 -3.54 -4.47 -9.28
CA LEU A 73 -2.79 -5.11 -8.23
C LEU A 73 -3.69 -5.48 -7.05
N VAL A 74 -4.49 -4.53 -6.59
CA VAL A 74 -5.33 -4.77 -5.41
C VAL A 74 -6.52 -5.67 -5.71
N SER A 75 -6.91 -5.80 -6.97
CA SER A 75 -8.00 -6.69 -7.36
C SER A 75 -7.52 -8.09 -7.71
N GLY A 76 -6.21 -8.32 -7.66
CA GLY A 76 -5.65 -9.63 -7.94
C GLY A 76 -5.34 -9.91 -9.40
N LYS A 77 -5.56 -8.93 -10.28
CA LYS A 77 -5.29 -9.10 -11.71
C LYS A 77 -3.82 -8.93 -12.04
N LEU A 78 -3.08 -8.24 -11.19
CA LEU A 78 -1.66 -7.98 -11.40
C LEU A 78 -0.89 -8.48 -10.19
N ASN A 79 0.13 -9.28 -10.44
CA ASN A 79 1.00 -9.78 -9.37
C ASN A 79 2.01 -8.70 -9.00
N GLY A 80 2.18 -8.43 -7.70
CA GLY A 80 3.08 -7.38 -7.24
C GLY A 80 4.52 -7.60 -7.65
N GLN A 81 4.99 -8.84 -7.63
CA GLN A 81 6.34 -9.16 -8.03
C GLN A 81 6.55 -8.90 -9.52
N MET A 82 5.58 -9.31 -10.34
CA MET A 82 5.64 -9.05 -11.77
C MET A 82 5.55 -7.57 -12.07
N ALA A 83 4.72 -6.83 -11.32
CA ALA A 83 4.61 -5.39 -11.49
C ALA A 83 5.95 -4.71 -11.24
N PHE A 84 6.67 -5.16 -10.21
CA PHE A 84 7.97 -4.61 -9.89
C PHE A 84 8.99 -4.93 -10.99
N LEU A 85 9.01 -6.17 -11.47
CA LEU A 85 9.95 -6.59 -12.49
C LEU A 85 9.72 -5.92 -13.84
N THR A 86 8.46 -5.61 -14.15
CA THR A 86 8.12 -4.97 -15.42
C THR A 86 8.12 -3.44 -15.35
N GLY A 87 8.46 -2.87 -14.19
CA GLY A 87 8.53 -1.43 -14.04
C GLY A 87 7.21 -0.73 -13.79
N LYS A 88 6.13 -1.47 -13.62
CA LYS A 88 4.83 -0.90 -13.31
C LYS A 88 4.74 -0.45 -11.87
N LEU A 89 5.52 -1.06 -11.00
CA LEU A 89 5.58 -0.71 -9.58
C LEU A 89 7.00 -0.26 -9.27
N LYS A 90 7.14 0.96 -8.78
CA LYS A 90 8.43 1.51 -8.40
C LYS A 90 8.48 1.66 -6.90
N VAL A 91 9.62 1.31 -6.33
CA VAL A 91 9.82 1.33 -4.88
C VAL A 91 11.04 2.16 -4.54
N ALA A 92 10.91 3.03 -3.55
CA ALA A 92 12.02 3.76 -2.98
C ALA A 92 12.02 3.50 -1.48
N GLY A 93 13.20 3.37 -0.89
CA GLY A 93 13.33 3.12 0.54
C GLY A 93 13.59 1.67 0.83
N ASP A 94 12.95 1.15 1.88
CA ASP A 94 13.22 -0.19 2.39
C ASP A 94 12.58 -1.26 1.51
N MET A 95 13.40 -2.03 0.80
CA MET A 95 12.91 -3.09 -0.08
C MET A 95 12.30 -4.25 0.69
N GLY A 96 12.76 -4.50 1.91
CA GLY A 96 12.17 -5.53 2.75
C GLY A 96 10.71 -5.21 3.08
N LEU A 97 10.43 -3.95 3.33
CA LEU A 97 9.07 -3.51 3.59
C LEU A 97 8.20 -3.62 2.33
N ALA A 98 8.79 -3.34 1.17
CA ALA A 98 8.07 -3.47 -0.09
C ALA A 98 7.65 -4.92 -0.34
N LEU A 99 8.51 -5.86 0.00
CA LEU A 99 8.18 -7.28 -0.15
C LEU A 99 7.04 -7.69 0.77
N LYS A 100 7.00 -7.13 1.98
CA LYS A 100 5.93 -7.44 2.93
C LYS A 100 4.59 -6.83 2.51
N LEU A 101 4.64 -5.77 1.70
CA LEU A 101 3.45 -5.07 1.27
C LEU A 101 2.46 -6.00 0.57
N GLY A 102 2.97 -6.92 -0.25
CA GLY A 102 2.12 -7.85 -0.99
C GLY A 102 1.28 -8.75 -0.09
N SER A 103 1.69 -8.93 1.16
CA SER A 103 0.94 -9.81 2.06
C SER A 103 -0.32 -9.15 2.59
N PHE A 104 -0.47 -7.84 2.49
CA PHE A 104 -1.67 -7.18 3.00
C PHE A 104 -2.38 -6.30 1.99
N ILE A 105 -1.85 -6.09 0.79
CA ILE A 105 -2.60 -5.37 -0.24
C ILE A 105 -2.84 -6.20 -1.49
N GLY A 106 -2.11 -7.29 -1.67
CA GLY A 106 -2.20 -8.08 -2.89
C GLY A 106 -2.98 -9.38 -2.76
#